data_48732e60b083ce3af4aa83f6f7dd9927
#
_entry.id   48732e60b083ce3af4aa83f6f7dd9927
#
_cell.length_a   1.000
_cell.length_b   1.000
_cell.length_c   1.000
_cell.angle_alpha   90.00
_cell.angle_beta   90.00
_cell.angle_gamma   90.00
#
_symmetry.space_group_name_H-M   'P 1'
#
loop_
_entity.id
_entity.type
_entity.pdbx_description
1 polymer ?
#
loop_
_entity_poly.entity_id
_entity_poly.type
_entity_poly.pdbx_seq_one_letter_code
_entity_poly.pdbx_strand_id
1 'polypeptide(L)'
;MIEIIGHTFYFIGLFILIMSFSNMFNFLKYISIKNWSDTFKKVTGKEPKKSEFRSLEDYNIFSIYVTFTFVEFIWVLIGLTSSSWYIFLSLLITELFYRFYISVTSLTFLFNKIIGQIFYCMKFIVILLLILNHFHFHLDWIGLFR
;
A
#
# COMPACT_ATOMS: atom_id res chain seq x y z
N MET A 1 18.44 -22.04 6.24
CA MET A 1 18.21 -21.25 5.00
C MET A 1 16.77 -20.78 4.87
N ILE A 2 15.76 -21.66 4.99
CA ILE A 2 14.30 -21.28 4.87
C ILE A 2 13.89 -20.28 5.97
N GLU A 3 14.33 -20.45 7.21
CA GLU A 3 14.03 -19.52 8.30
C GLU A 3 14.61 -18.12 8.06
N ILE A 4 15.82 -18.03 7.53
CA ILE A 4 16.46 -16.74 7.21
C ILE A 4 15.66 -16.00 6.14
N ILE A 5 15.17 -16.72 5.12
CA ILE A 5 14.31 -16.16 4.07
C ILE A 5 13.00 -15.66 4.68
N GLY A 6 12.39 -16.45 5.58
CA GLY A 6 11.17 -16.06 6.29
C GLY A 6 11.37 -14.78 7.12
N HIS A 7 12.42 -14.70 7.93
CA HIS A 7 12.70 -13.51 8.71
C HIS A 7 12.96 -12.28 7.82
N THR A 8 13.74 -12.44 6.74
CA THR A 8 13.99 -11.33 5.79
C THR A 8 12.69 -10.83 5.15
N PHE A 9 11.79 -11.73 4.78
CA PHE A 9 10.49 -11.38 4.22
C PHE A 9 9.65 -10.52 5.18
N TYR A 10 9.58 -10.88 6.46
CA TYR A 10 8.85 -10.10 7.46
C TYR A 10 9.59 -8.83 7.89
N PHE A 11 10.91 -8.75 7.76
CA PHE A 11 11.66 -7.49 7.91
C PHE A 11 11.29 -6.48 6.80
N ILE A 12 11.12 -6.94 5.58
CA ILE A 12 10.59 -6.10 4.50
C ILE A 12 9.17 -5.63 4.86
N GLY A 13 8.34 -6.51 5.44
CA GLY A 13 7.03 -6.17 5.98
C GLY A 13 7.07 -5.04 7.03
N LEU A 14 8.06 -5.02 7.91
CA LEU A 14 8.26 -3.94 8.87
C LEU A 14 8.51 -2.59 8.17
N PHE A 15 9.34 -2.59 7.13
CA PHE A 15 9.56 -1.38 6.31
C PHE A 15 8.25 -0.92 5.64
N ILE A 16 7.48 -1.87 5.09
CA ILE A 16 6.17 -1.60 4.51
C ILE A 16 5.21 -1.00 5.55
N LEU A 17 5.23 -1.50 6.78
CA LEU A 17 4.42 -0.97 7.87
C LEU A 17 4.73 0.50 8.16
N ILE A 18 6.01 0.85 8.28
CA ILE A 18 6.46 2.23 8.53
C ILE A 18 6.01 3.15 7.40
N MET A 19 6.17 2.71 6.15
CA MET A 19 5.77 3.49 4.98
C MET A 19 4.25 3.61 4.86
N SER A 20 3.49 2.58 5.21
CA SER A 20 2.02 2.63 5.25
C SER A 20 1.53 3.66 6.27
N PHE A 21 2.19 3.75 7.43
CA PHE A 21 1.91 4.78 8.43
C PHE A 21 2.17 6.18 7.89
N SER A 22 3.31 6.40 7.26
CA SER A 22 3.64 7.68 6.60
C SER A 22 2.62 8.05 5.51
N ASN A 23 2.20 7.07 4.70
CA ASN A 23 1.23 7.28 3.63
C ASN A 23 -0.16 7.67 4.15
N MET A 24 -0.56 7.23 5.33
CA MET A 24 -1.82 7.60 5.96
C MET A 24 -1.93 9.13 6.13
N PHE A 25 -0.82 9.81 6.45
CA PHE A 25 -0.79 11.27 6.62
C PHE A 25 -0.61 12.03 5.29
N ASN A 26 0.15 11.47 4.35
CA ASN A 26 0.48 12.12 3.08
C ASN A 26 -0.48 11.75 1.92
N PHE A 27 -1.47 10.93 2.18
CA PHE A 27 -2.39 10.39 1.18
C PHE A 27 -3.07 11.46 0.31
N LEU A 28 -3.51 12.56 0.91
CA LEU A 28 -4.18 13.63 0.17
C LEU A 28 -3.25 14.37 -0.78
N LYS A 29 -2.02 14.62 -0.35
CA LYS A 29 -1.01 15.26 -1.18
C LYS A 29 -0.69 14.37 -2.38
N TYR A 30 -0.54 13.06 -2.13
CA TYR A 30 -0.34 12.09 -3.19
C TYR A 30 -1.50 12.05 -4.21
N ILE A 31 -2.76 11.98 -3.76
CA ILE A 31 -3.93 11.98 -4.68
C ILE A 31 -3.94 13.25 -5.53
N SER A 32 -3.67 14.41 -4.95
CA SER A 32 -3.62 15.67 -5.70
C SER A 32 -2.54 15.63 -6.80
N ILE A 33 -1.35 15.12 -6.46
CA ILE A 33 -0.23 15.00 -7.40
C ILE A 33 -0.56 13.98 -8.49
N LYS A 34 -1.14 12.82 -8.11
CA LYS A 34 -1.55 11.78 -9.06
C LYS A 34 -2.60 12.30 -10.04
N ASN A 35 -3.64 12.96 -9.56
CA ASN A 35 -4.68 13.53 -10.42
C ASN A 35 -4.11 14.54 -11.42
N TRP A 36 -3.16 15.34 -10.97
CA TRP A 36 -2.44 16.26 -11.85
C TRP A 36 -1.63 15.47 -12.90
N SER A 37 -0.87 14.45 -12.50
CA SER A 37 -0.09 13.59 -13.41
C SER A 37 -0.97 12.89 -14.45
N ASP A 38 -2.11 12.33 -14.03
CA ASP A 38 -3.07 11.66 -14.91
C ASP A 38 -3.69 12.65 -15.92
N THR A 39 -3.98 13.88 -15.49
CA THR A 39 -4.46 14.95 -16.36
C THR A 39 -3.39 15.37 -17.37
N PHE A 40 -2.16 15.53 -16.91
CA PHE A 40 -1.01 15.84 -17.78
C PHE A 40 -0.83 14.76 -18.86
N LYS A 41 -0.89 13.49 -18.46
CA LYS A 41 -0.78 12.36 -19.39
C LYS A 41 -1.92 12.35 -20.42
N LYS A 42 -3.15 12.66 -20.01
CA LYS A 42 -4.30 12.75 -20.92
C LYS A 42 -4.14 13.85 -21.95
N VAL A 43 -3.57 15.01 -21.57
CA VAL A 43 -3.41 16.17 -22.45
C VAL A 43 -2.22 16.02 -23.36
N THR A 44 -1.09 15.53 -22.85
CA THR A 44 0.20 15.49 -23.58
C THR A 44 0.51 14.15 -24.25
N GLY A 45 -0.23 13.09 -23.87
CA GLY A 45 0.05 11.71 -24.29
C GLY A 45 1.32 11.11 -23.69
N LYS A 46 2.00 11.82 -22.78
CA LYS A 46 3.29 11.42 -22.18
C LYS A 46 3.22 11.50 -20.65
N GLU A 47 4.02 10.69 -19.98
CA GLU A 47 4.18 10.82 -18.54
C GLU A 47 5.02 12.05 -18.18
N PRO A 48 4.67 12.77 -17.09
CA PRO A 48 5.39 13.98 -16.71
C PRO A 48 6.83 13.66 -16.30
N LYS A 49 7.77 14.42 -16.82
CA LYS A 49 9.18 14.36 -16.41
C LYS A 49 9.36 15.07 -15.07
N LYS A 50 10.49 14.79 -14.39
CA LYS A 50 10.83 15.42 -13.11
C LYS A 50 10.74 16.96 -13.14
N SER A 51 11.14 17.59 -14.24
CA SER A 51 11.11 19.05 -14.42
C SER A 51 9.72 19.64 -14.63
N GLU A 52 8.71 18.80 -14.89
CA GLU A 52 7.34 19.21 -15.18
C GLU A 52 6.45 19.22 -13.92
N PHE A 53 6.93 18.60 -12.83
CA PHE A 53 6.23 18.68 -11.53
C PHE A 53 6.31 20.11 -10.97
N ARG A 54 5.27 20.49 -10.20
CA ARG A 54 5.17 21.82 -9.57
C ARG A 54 6.34 22.14 -8.64
N SER A 55 6.86 21.09 -7.98
CA SER A 55 8.03 21.19 -7.11
C SER A 55 8.82 19.87 -7.11
N LEU A 56 10.08 19.94 -6.69
CA LEU A 56 10.90 18.76 -6.47
C LEU A 56 10.32 17.85 -5.37
N GLU A 57 9.68 18.46 -4.39
CA GLU A 57 9.00 17.74 -3.30
C GLU A 57 7.84 16.90 -3.83
N ASP A 58 7.01 17.44 -4.72
CA ASP A 58 5.89 16.72 -5.33
C ASP A 58 6.38 15.53 -6.16
N TYR A 59 7.46 15.71 -6.92
CA TYR A 59 8.08 14.60 -7.65
C TYR A 59 8.58 13.51 -6.70
N ASN A 60 9.26 13.89 -5.62
CA ASN A 60 9.80 12.92 -4.65
C ASN A 60 8.66 12.14 -3.97
N ILE A 61 7.60 12.82 -3.53
CA ILE A 61 6.42 12.17 -2.93
C ILE A 61 5.79 11.19 -3.92
N PHE A 62 5.60 11.59 -5.15
CA PHE A 62 5.03 10.75 -6.20
C PHE A 62 5.90 9.52 -6.46
N SER A 63 7.20 9.72 -6.67
CA SER A 63 8.17 8.66 -6.94
C SER A 63 8.28 7.65 -5.80
N ILE A 64 8.38 8.14 -4.56
CA ILE A 64 8.43 7.29 -3.36
C ILE A 64 7.14 6.47 -3.26
N TYR A 65 5.99 7.09 -3.46
CA TYR A 65 4.72 6.40 -3.35
C TYR A 65 4.54 5.32 -4.43
N VAL A 66 4.90 5.60 -5.68
CA VAL A 66 4.82 4.63 -6.79
C VAL A 66 5.76 3.46 -6.52
N THR A 67 7.01 3.74 -6.15
CA THR A 67 8.00 2.70 -5.84
C THR A 67 7.55 1.85 -4.67
N PHE A 68 7.07 2.48 -3.60
CA PHE A 68 6.57 1.78 -2.43
C PHE A 68 5.37 0.88 -2.76
N THR A 69 4.40 1.38 -3.51
CA THR A 69 3.24 0.59 -3.93
C THR A 69 3.65 -0.65 -4.73
N PHE A 70 4.68 -0.52 -5.56
CA PHE A 70 5.20 -1.64 -6.34
C PHE A 70 5.89 -2.68 -5.44
N VAL A 71 6.73 -2.24 -4.51
CA VAL A 71 7.40 -3.13 -3.53
C VAL A 71 6.39 -3.85 -2.67
N GLU A 72 5.38 -3.13 -2.19
CA GLU A 72 4.29 -3.70 -1.39
C GLU A 72 3.50 -4.76 -2.18
N PHE A 73 3.18 -4.47 -3.43
CA PHE A 73 2.46 -5.42 -4.29
C PHE A 73 3.25 -6.72 -4.47
N ILE A 74 4.56 -6.62 -4.74
CA ILE A 74 5.43 -7.80 -4.84
C ILE A 74 5.47 -8.56 -3.51
N TRP A 75 5.59 -7.85 -2.39
CA TRP A 75 5.61 -8.46 -1.06
C TRP A 75 4.31 -9.23 -0.77
N VAL A 76 3.16 -8.66 -1.11
CA VAL A 76 1.85 -9.33 -0.97
C VAL A 76 1.78 -10.57 -1.85
N LEU A 77 2.24 -10.51 -3.10
CA LEU A 77 2.27 -11.67 -4.01
C LEU A 77 3.16 -12.80 -3.46
N ILE A 78 4.34 -12.49 -2.95
CA ILE A 78 5.21 -13.49 -2.31
C ILE A 78 4.51 -14.05 -1.05
N GLY A 79 3.83 -13.21 -0.29
CA GLY A 79 3.08 -13.63 0.89
C GLY A 79 1.98 -14.67 0.62
N LEU A 80 1.43 -14.70 -0.60
CA LEU A 80 0.47 -15.74 -1.01
C LEU A 80 1.07 -17.15 -1.02
N THR A 81 2.38 -17.28 -1.05
CA THR A 81 3.08 -18.59 -0.94
C THR A 81 3.37 -18.99 0.49
N SER A 82 3.07 -18.15 1.47
CA SER A 82 3.29 -18.41 2.89
C SER A 82 2.15 -19.19 3.55
N SER A 83 2.36 -19.67 4.77
CA SER A 83 1.31 -20.31 5.58
C SER A 83 0.13 -19.37 5.89
N SER A 84 0.35 -18.06 5.84
CA SER A 84 -0.66 -17.02 6.06
C SER A 84 -1.27 -16.48 4.76
N TRP A 85 -1.23 -17.25 3.67
CA TRP A 85 -1.65 -16.83 2.32
C TRP A 85 -3.05 -16.18 2.25
N TYR A 86 -4.00 -16.64 3.07
CA TYR A 86 -5.36 -16.12 3.11
C TYR A 86 -5.43 -14.67 3.61
N ILE A 87 -4.52 -14.24 4.51
CA ILE A 87 -4.43 -12.85 4.96
C ILE A 87 -3.85 -11.99 3.83
N PHE A 88 -2.80 -12.48 3.13
CA PHE A 88 -2.24 -11.80 1.98
C PHE A 88 -3.25 -11.69 0.83
N LEU A 89 -4.06 -12.73 0.62
CA LEU A 89 -5.16 -12.70 -0.35
C LEU A 89 -6.19 -11.63 0.02
N SER A 90 -6.56 -11.51 1.29
CA SER A 90 -7.49 -10.49 1.76
C SER A 90 -6.92 -9.07 1.57
N LEU A 91 -5.63 -8.86 1.84
CA LEU A 91 -4.94 -7.60 1.57
C LEU A 91 -4.96 -7.26 0.08
N LEU A 92 -4.66 -8.24 -0.79
CA LEU A 92 -4.68 -8.05 -2.24
C LEU A 92 -6.08 -7.66 -2.75
N ILE A 93 -7.10 -8.40 -2.33
CA ILE A 93 -8.48 -8.12 -2.72
C ILE A 93 -8.89 -6.72 -2.24
N THR A 94 -8.61 -6.37 -1.00
CA THR A 94 -8.94 -5.07 -0.43
C THR A 94 -8.23 -3.94 -1.17
N GLU A 95 -6.95 -4.12 -1.54
CA GLU A 95 -6.18 -3.15 -2.34
C GLU A 95 -6.79 -2.95 -3.74
N LEU A 96 -7.18 -4.03 -4.42
CA LEU A 96 -7.81 -3.98 -5.74
C LEU A 96 -9.17 -3.28 -5.67
N PHE A 97 -10.00 -3.60 -4.66
CA PHE A 97 -11.29 -2.93 -4.45
C PHE A 97 -11.11 -1.43 -4.18
N TYR A 98 -10.15 -1.06 -3.35
CA TYR A 98 -9.88 0.35 -3.05
C TYR A 98 -9.43 1.13 -4.28
N ARG A 99 -8.54 0.55 -5.11
CA ARG A 99 -8.11 1.16 -6.37
C ARG A 99 -9.25 1.30 -7.36
N PHE A 100 -10.07 0.26 -7.50
CA PHE A 100 -11.27 0.30 -8.33
C PHE A 100 -12.24 1.36 -7.84
N TYR A 101 -12.52 1.41 -6.55
CA TYR A 101 -13.38 2.41 -5.93
C TYR A 101 -12.91 3.84 -6.26
N ILE A 102 -11.63 4.17 -6.06
CA ILE A 102 -11.09 5.50 -6.38
C ILE A 102 -11.19 5.81 -7.88
N SER A 103 -11.04 4.81 -8.75
CA SER A 103 -11.09 5.03 -10.20
C SER A 103 -12.49 5.32 -10.72
N VAL A 104 -13.52 4.79 -10.06
CA VAL A 104 -14.92 4.89 -10.51
C VAL A 104 -15.69 6.02 -9.82
N THR A 105 -15.33 6.35 -8.57
CA THR A 105 -16.09 7.33 -7.79
C THR A 105 -15.62 8.75 -8.03
N SER A 106 -16.54 9.60 -8.49
CA SER A 106 -16.40 11.06 -8.53
C SER A 106 -16.79 11.72 -7.19
N LEU A 107 -16.66 10.99 -6.08
CA LEU A 107 -17.04 11.46 -4.74
C LEU A 107 -16.26 12.69 -4.30
N THR A 108 -16.89 13.47 -3.42
CA THR A 108 -16.26 14.69 -2.88
C THR A 108 -14.92 14.37 -2.24
N PHE A 109 -13.99 15.31 -2.38
CA PHE A 109 -12.63 15.23 -1.83
C PHE A 109 -12.59 14.81 -0.34
N LEU A 110 -13.54 15.29 0.46
CA LEU A 110 -13.62 14.98 1.89
C LEU A 110 -13.96 13.51 2.14
N PHE A 111 -14.88 12.95 1.38
CA PHE A 111 -15.32 11.56 1.54
C PHE A 111 -14.21 10.58 1.14
N ASN A 112 -13.53 10.87 0.03
CA ASN A 112 -12.36 10.09 -0.42
C ASN A 112 -11.23 10.15 0.60
N LYS A 113 -11.06 11.26 1.31
CA LYS A 113 -10.10 11.40 2.40
C LYS A 113 -10.39 10.42 3.53
N ILE A 114 -11.62 10.42 4.03
CA ILE A 114 -12.03 9.56 5.17
C ILE A 114 -11.86 8.09 4.81
N ILE A 115 -12.37 7.68 3.65
CA ILE A 115 -12.26 6.28 3.19
C ILE A 115 -10.80 5.88 3.02
N GLY A 116 -9.97 6.75 2.43
CA GLY A 116 -8.55 6.49 2.29
C GLY A 116 -7.83 6.32 3.64
N GLN A 117 -8.14 7.16 4.61
CA GLN A 117 -7.57 7.06 5.95
C GLN A 117 -7.99 5.76 6.65
N ILE A 118 -9.28 5.39 6.58
CA ILE A 118 -9.78 4.12 7.13
C ILE A 118 -9.08 2.93 6.47
N PHE A 119 -8.96 2.93 5.15
CA PHE A 119 -8.29 1.87 4.41
C PHE A 119 -6.84 1.69 4.84
N TYR A 120 -6.04 2.77 4.89
CA TYR A 120 -4.64 2.69 5.32
C TYR A 120 -4.50 2.31 6.79
N CYS A 121 -5.43 2.73 7.65
CA CYS A 121 -5.45 2.33 9.07
C CYS A 121 -5.70 0.82 9.20
N MET A 122 -6.72 0.28 8.51
CA MET A 122 -7.01 -1.16 8.51
C MET A 122 -5.82 -1.96 7.97
N LYS A 123 -5.24 -1.54 6.87
CA LYS A 123 -4.06 -2.16 6.27
C LYS A 123 -2.87 -2.17 7.22
N PHE A 124 -2.60 -1.05 7.90
CA PHE A 124 -1.57 -0.95 8.91
C PHE A 124 -1.78 -1.98 10.02
N ILE A 125 -3.00 -2.09 10.57
CA ILE A 125 -3.33 -3.05 11.63
C ILE A 125 -3.10 -4.49 11.15
N VAL A 126 -3.54 -4.85 9.96
CA VAL A 126 -3.38 -6.21 9.42
C VAL A 126 -1.91 -6.57 9.24
N ILE A 127 -1.10 -5.66 8.68
CA ILE A 127 0.34 -5.88 8.49
C ILE A 127 1.05 -5.98 9.85
N LEU A 128 0.68 -5.12 10.81
CA LEU A 128 1.23 -5.17 12.17
C LEU A 128 0.94 -6.53 12.84
N LEU A 129 -0.30 -7.01 12.75
CA LEU A 129 -0.69 -8.31 13.30
C LEU A 129 0.07 -9.47 12.65
N LEU A 130 0.29 -9.43 11.31
CA LEU A 130 1.10 -10.41 10.59
C LEU A 130 2.53 -10.46 11.12
N ILE A 131 3.16 -9.29 11.30
CA ILE A 131 4.54 -9.16 11.79
C ILE A 131 4.63 -9.65 13.24
N LEU A 132 3.73 -9.20 14.12
CA LEU A 132 3.68 -9.63 15.51
C LEU A 132 3.44 -11.12 15.62
N ASN A 133 2.58 -11.69 14.79
CA ASN A 133 2.35 -13.13 14.77
C ASN A 133 3.60 -13.90 14.39
N HIS A 134 4.33 -13.44 13.38
CA HIS A 134 5.56 -14.12 12.94
C HIS A 134 6.67 -14.09 14.00
N PHE A 135 6.89 -12.93 14.64
CA PHE A 135 8.03 -12.75 15.54
C PHE A 135 7.72 -13.08 17.00
N HIS A 136 6.47 -13.06 17.43
CA HIS A 136 6.11 -13.14 18.84
C HIS A 136 5.07 -14.20 19.17
N PHE A 137 3.93 -14.19 18.50
CA PHE A 137 2.80 -15.04 18.92
C PHE A 137 2.82 -16.44 18.33
N HIS A 138 3.35 -16.62 17.11
CA HIS A 138 3.36 -17.90 16.38
C HIS A 138 1.99 -18.60 16.33
N LEU A 139 0.90 -17.82 16.31
CA LEU A 139 -0.46 -18.33 16.32
C LEU A 139 -0.80 -18.99 14.98
N ASP A 140 -1.41 -20.16 15.03
CA ASP A 140 -2.05 -20.76 13.87
C ASP A 140 -3.44 -20.13 13.69
N TRP A 141 -3.52 -19.13 12.81
CA TRP A 141 -4.78 -18.43 12.53
C TRP A 141 -5.89 -19.35 12.02
N ILE A 142 -5.53 -20.43 11.32
CA ILE A 142 -6.51 -21.43 10.83
C ILE A 142 -7.07 -22.22 12.00
N GLY A 143 -6.25 -22.56 12.99
CA GLY A 143 -6.66 -23.25 14.19
C GLY A 143 -7.62 -22.45 15.08
N LEU A 144 -7.58 -21.11 15.02
CA LEU A 144 -8.49 -20.25 15.78
C LEU A 144 -9.93 -20.22 15.24
N PHE A 145 -10.14 -20.61 13.96
CA PHE A 145 -11.46 -20.62 13.30
C PHE A 145 -12.03 -22.04 13.14
N ARG A 146 -11.38 -23.05 13.69
CA ARG A 146 -11.86 -24.42 13.80
C ARG A 146 -12.40 -24.70 15.21
#